data_658a45c813931e39b5e3d4238256849d
#
_entry.id   658a45c813931e39b5e3d4238256849d
#
_cell.length_a   1.000
_cell.length_b   1.000
_cell.length_c   1.000
_cell.angle_alpha   90.00
_cell.angle_beta   90.00
_cell.angle_gamma   90.00
#
_symmetry.space_group_name_H-M   'P 1'
#
loop_
_entity.id
_entity.type
_entity.pdbx_description
1 polymer ?
#
loop_
_entity_poly.entity_id
_entity_poly.type
_entity_poly.pdbx_seq_one_letter_code
_entity_poly.pdbx_strand_id
1 'polypeptide(L)'
;MSGPAAPLRVAHQFVTAGSRALLALGPRYLPFADAASPGLPLPRLLRLSLFQLVVGMAAALLVGTLNRVMIVELGVAAWVVSLFVGLPLLFAPFRTLVGFRSDHHRSHLGWRRVPYIWLGTMLQFGGLAIMPFALFILAGDTTLPAPLGAVVGPLAAGLAFLLVGAGMQTTQTAGLALATDLADEEARPRVVALMYVTLLVGMVGSGLVFSWLLADFTPTRLIQVVQGAAVVTIVLNLVALWKQEARDAGRRPRAGEVAPRFGAAWHSFIADRRARRFLWAVGLGTAAFTMQDIVLEPYGGEILHLSVGATSALTALLAGGGLLAFGVAARLLSRGANAERVAAWGACVGLPGFSAVIFAAPLEAAWLFRLGAFLIGFGAGLFSVGTLTAAMGLERKEHVGLALGAWG
;
A
#
# COMPACT_ATOMS: atom_id res chain seq x y z
N MET A 1 -37.69 1.04 -28.09
CA MET A 1 -37.04 1.81 -27.00
C MET A 1 -37.02 0.93 -25.74
N SER A 2 -35.99 0.13 -25.56
CA SER A 2 -35.83 -0.78 -24.45
C SER A 2 -35.10 -0.03 -23.31
N GLY A 3 -35.74 0.10 -22.15
CA GLY A 3 -35.18 0.73 -20.97
C GLY A 3 -34.00 -0.08 -20.38
N PRO A 4 -33.07 0.54 -19.62
CA PRO A 4 -31.90 -0.14 -19.08
C PRO A 4 -32.30 -1.27 -18.11
N ALA A 5 -31.59 -2.40 -18.25
CA ALA A 5 -31.86 -3.66 -17.57
C ALA A 5 -31.97 -3.54 -16.04
N ALA A 6 -32.93 -4.21 -15.44
CA ALA A 6 -33.27 -4.23 -14.01
C ALA A 6 -32.08 -4.41 -13.05
N PRO A 7 -31.01 -5.22 -13.30
CA PRO A 7 -29.91 -5.40 -12.37
C PRO A 7 -29.07 -4.16 -12.16
N LEU A 8 -28.93 -3.27 -13.16
CA LEU A 8 -28.19 -2.03 -13.03
C LEU A 8 -28.93 -0.99 -12.16
N ARG A 9 -30.24 -1.01 -12.15
CA ARG A 9 -31.05 -0.14 -11.26
C ARG A 9 -31.01 -0.60 -9.81
N VAL A 10 -30.97 -1.91 -9.56
CA VAL A 10 -30.88 -2.48 -8.22
C VAL A 10 -29.48 -2.18 -7.64
N ALA A 11 -28.40 -2.39 -8.39
CA ALA A 11 -27.04 -2.05 -7.95
C ALA A 11 -26.89 -0.54 -7.67
N HIS A 12 -27.47 0.32 -8.50
CA HIS A 12 -27.46 1.77 -8.27
C HIS A 12 -28.27 2.17 -7.04
N GLN A 13 -29.38 1.48 -6.75
CA GLN A 13 -30.20 1.73 -5.55
C GLN A 13 -29.50 1.26 -4.27
N PHE A 14 -28.78 0.13 -4.27
CA PHE A 14 -28.00 -0.33 -3.11
C PHE A 14 -26.82 0.60 -2.82
N VAL A 15 -26.09 1.07 -3.84
CA VAL A 15 -24.99 2.04 -3.68
C VAL A 15 -25.51 3.38 -3.17
N THR A 16 -26.67 3.85 -3.66
CA THR A 16 -27.27 5.12 -3.20
C THR A 16 -27.94 5.00 -1.84
N ALA A 17 -28.49 3.84 -1.47
CA ALA A 17 -29.06 3.61 -0.15
C ALA A 17 -27.98 3.49 0.93
N GLY A 18 -26.89 2.75 0.65
CA GLY A 18 -25.74 2.64 1.54
C GLY A 18 -25.04 4.00 1.74
N SER A 19 -24.85 4.78 0.69
CA SER A 19 -24.29 6.12 0.79
C SER A 19 -25.20 7.11 1.53
N ARG A 20 -26.54 7.00 1.38
CA ARG A 20 -27.50 7.82 2.14
C ARG A 20 -27.56 7.43 3.62
N ALA A 21 -27.48 6.14 3.95
CA ALA A 21 -27.39 5.68 5.34
C ALA A 21 -26.09 6.14 6.02
N LEU A 22 -24.96 6.10 5.31
CA LEU A 22 -23.70 6.64 5.78
C LEU A 22 -23.75 8.17 5.95
N LEU A 23 -24.38 8.89 5.04
CA LEU A 23 -24.58 10.34 5.12
C LEU A 23 -25.59 10.73 6.23
N ALA A 24 -26.56 9.88 6.54
CA ALA A 24 -27.51 10.10 7.62
C ALA A 24 -26.90 9.95 9.04
N LEU A 25 -25.74 9.27 9.17
CA LEU A 25 -25.01 9.15 10.43
C LEU A 25 -24.39 10.48 10.90
N GLY A 26 -24.43 11.51 10.09
CA GLY A 26 -23.89 12.84 10.40
C GLY A 26 -22.35 12.89 10.49
N PRO A 27 -21.74 14.05 10.26
CA PRO A 27 -20.27 14.20 10.23
C PRO A 27 -19.57 13.79 11.55
N ARG A 28 -20.31 13.73 12.65
CA ARG A 28 -19.79 13.40 13.99
C ARG A 28 -19.43 11.94 14.18
N TYR A 29 -20.03 11.04 13.40
CA TYR A 29 -19.87 9.59 13.53
C TYR A 29 -19.09 8.95 12.36
N LEU A 30 -18.87 9.68 11.28
CA LEU A 30 -18.07 9.18 10.15
C LEU A 30 -16.62 9.65 10.34
N PRO A 31 -15.68 8.75 10.63
CA PRO A 31 -14.27 9.11 10.67
C PRO A 31 -13.88 9.70 9.30
N PHE A 32 -13.15 10.82 9.32
CA PHE A 32 -12.71 11.56 8.12
C PHE A 32 -13.83 12.24 7.28
N ALA A 33 -15.05 12.39 7.79
CA ALA A 33 -16.06 13.20 7.11
C ALA A 33 -15.63 14.66 6.96
N ASP A 34 -14.78 15.14 7.86
CA ASP A 34 -14.12 16.45 7.87
C ASP A 34 -12.97 16.58 6.85
N ALA A 35 -12.57 15.49 6.19
CA ALA A 35 -11.66 15.52 5.04
C ALA A 35 -12.37 15.90 3.73
N ALA A 36 -13.71 15.83 3.70
CA ALA A 36 -14.49 16.21 2.55
C ALA A 36 -14.60 17.74 2.42
N SER A 37 -14.56 18.24 1.19
CA SER A 37 -14.76 19.64 0.85
C SER A 37 -15.80 19.78 -0.27
N PRO A 38 -16.31 21.01 -0.54
CA PRO A 38 -17.24 21.22 -1.65
C PRO A 38 -16.68 20.75 -3.01
N GLY A 39 -15.36 20.90 -3.21
CA GLY A 39 -14.66 20.44 -4.41
C GLY A 39 -14.41 18.92 -4.45
N LEU A 40 -14.33 18.28 -3.27
CA LEU A 40 -14.06 16.85 -3.10
C LEU A 40 -15.04 16.24 -2.08
N PRO A 41 -16.30 16.00 -2.45
CA PRO A 41 -17.31 15.44 -1.56
C PRO A 41 -16.93 14.01 -1.13
N LEU A 42 -17.33 13.61 0.08
CA LEU A 42 -16.97 12.34 0.71
C LEU A 42 -17.15 11.09 -0.20
N PRO A 43 -18.25 10.93 -0.96
CA PRO A 43 -18.38 9.78 -1.86
C PRO A 43 -17.34 9.75 -2.98
N ARG A 44 -16.93 10.92 -3.48
CA ARG A 44 -15.86 11.04 -4.48
C ARG A 44 -14.50 10.71 -3.87
N LEU A 45 -14.25 11.17 -2.66
CA LEU A 45 -13.04 10.90 -1.90
C LEU A 45 -12.91 9.41 -1.55
N LEU A 46 -13.98 8.76 -1.04
CA LEU A 46 -14.01 7.33 -0.75
C LEU A 46 -13.83 6.49 -2.02
N ARG A 47 -14.43 6.90 -3.14
CA ARG A 47 -14.19 6.23 -4.42
C ARG A 47 -12.74 6.36 -4.86
N LEU A 48 -12.13 7.53 -4.74
CA LEU A 48 -10.72 7.72 -5.04
C LEU A 48 -9.84 6.82 -4.16
N SER A 49 -10.14 6.69 -2.86
CA SER A 49 -9.35 5.90 -1.93
C SER A 49 -9.28 4.40 -2.26
N LEU A 50 -10.13 3.88 -3.14
CA LEU A 50 -10.11 2.47 -3.56
C LEU A 50 -8.76 2.03 -4.17
N PHE A 51 -7.98 2.94 -4.77
CA PHE A 51 -6.64 2.57 -5.24
C PHE A 51 -5.72 2.16 -4.08
N GLN A 52 -5.89 2.74 -2.90
CA GLN A 52 -5.13 2.35 -1.71
C GLN A 52 -5.57 1.00 -1.15
N LEU A 53 -6.86 0.68 -1.26
CA LEU A 53 -7.35 -0.65 -0.90
C LEU A 53 -6.66 -1.73 -1.76
N VAL A 54 -6.51 -1.46 -3.07
CA VAL A 54 -5.78 -2.34 -3.99
C VAL A 54 -4.30 -2.48 -3.62
N VAL A 55 -3.65 -1.37 -3.27
CA VAL A 55 -2.25 -1.40 -2.81
C VAL A 55 -2.13 -2.23 -1.52
N GLY A 56 -3.04 -2.05 -0.57
CA GLY A 56 -3.08 -2.85 0.66
C GLY A 56 -3.32 -4.33 0.41
N MET A 57 -4.21 -4.67 -0.52
CA MET A 57 -4.46 -6.04 -0.95
C MET A 57 -3.20 -6.69 -1.55
N ALA A 58 -2.50 -5.99 -2.45
CA ALA A 58 -1.28 -6.49 -3.06
C ALA A 58 -0.15 -6.65 -2.02
N ALA A 59 -0.02 -5.73 -1.05
CA ALA A 59 0.94 -5.84 0.04
C ALA A 59 0.66 -7.07 0.91
N ALA A 60 -0.60 -7.29 1.34
CA ALA A 60 -1.00 -8.45 2.12
C ALA A 60 -0.75 -9.77 1.35
N LEU A 61 -0.96 -9.77 0.04
CA LEU A 61 -0.71 -10.94 -0.80
C LEU A 61 0.79 -11.26 -0.91
N LEU A 62 1.63 -10.27 -1.23
CA LEU A 62 3.06 -10.50 -1.47
C LEU A 62 3.84 -10.80 -0.19
N VAL A 63 3.67 -9.95 0.82
CA VAL A 63 4.46 -10.02 2.06
C VAL A 63 3.91 -11.10 2.99
N GLY A 64 2.60 -11.22 3.08
CA GLY A 64 1.94 -12.21 3.93
C GLY A 64 1.78 -13.56 3.22
N THR A 65 0.73 -13.69 2.45
CA THR A 65 0.27 -14.98 1.92
C THR A 65 1.30 -15.69 1.03
N LEU A 66 1.84 -14.99 0.01
CA LEU A 66 2.77 -15.63 -0.94
C LEU A 66 4.13 -15.94 -0.31
N ASN A 67 4.62 -15.09 0.58
CA ASN A 67 5.86 -15.35 1.33
C ASN A 67 5.79 -16.73 2.01
N ARG A 68 4.74 -16.95 2.79
CA ARG A 68 4.54 -18.22 3.49
C ARG A 68 4.31 -19.40 2.53
N VAL A 69 3.44 -19.22 1.53
CA VAL A 69 3.12 -20.27 0.57
C VAL A 69 4.38 -20.74 -0.17
N MET A 70 5.24 -19.83 -0.58
CA MET A 70 6.50 -20.17 -1.24
C MET A 70 7.41 -20.98 -0.36
N ILE A 71 7.56 -20.62 0.92
CA ILE A 71 8.48 -21.32 1.84
C ILE A 71 7.91 -22.65 2.28
N VAL A 72 6.67 -22.66 2.78
CA VAL A 72 6.10 -23.82 3.48
C VAL A 72 5.44 -24.81 2.52
N GLU A 73 4.62 -24.31 1.58
CA GLU A 73 3.82 -25.17 0.69
C GLU A 73 4.59 -25.56 -0.59
N LEU A 74 5.39 -24.64 -1.14
CA LEU A 74 6.14 -24.87 -2.36
C LEU A 74 7.61 -25.27 -2.11
N GLY A 75 8.08 -25.26 -0.86
CA GLY A 75 9.43 -25.69 -0.50
C GLY A 75 10.55 -24.81 -1.07
N VAL A 76 10.25 -23.57 -1.46
CA VAL A 76 11.24 -22.64 -1.99
C VAL A 76 12.15 -22.15 -0.86
N ALA A 77 13.46 -22.15 -1.09
CA ALA A 77 14.42 -21.71 -0.09
C ALA A 77 14.13 -20.28 0.40
N ALA A 78 14.09 -20.07 1.72
CA ALA A 78 13.71 -18.80 2.35
C ALA A 78 14.52 -17.60 1.84
N TRP A 79 15.83 -17.79 1.53
CA TRP A 79 16.65 -16.70 0.98
C TRP A 79 16.19 -16.23 -0.41
N VAL A 80 15.69 -17.16 -1.26
CA VAL A 80 15.13 -16.84 -2.59
C VAL A 80 13.83 -16.04 -2.42
N VAL A 81 12.98 -16.50 -1.50
CA VAL A 81 11.72 -15.82 -1.20
C VAL A 81 11.97 -14.43 -0.65
N SER A 82 12.94 -14.28 0.26
CA SER A 82 13.36 -12.98 0.81
C SER A 82 13.83 -12.03 -0.30
N LEU A 83 14.58 -12.55 -1.27
CA LEU A 83 15.00 -11.76 -2.44
C LEU A 83 13.78 -11.27 -3.23
N PHE A 84 12.81 -12.13 -3.53
CA PHE A 84 11.62 -11.75 -4.32
C PHE A 84 10.73 -10.75 -3.57
N VAL A 85 10.47 -10.99 -2.29
CA VAL A 85 9.69 -10.05 -1.45
C VAL A 85 10.41 -8.70 -1.29
N GLY A 86 11.74 -8.70 -1.35
CA GLY A 86 12.56 -7.48 -1.34
C GLY A 86 12.59 -6.73 -2.67
N LEU A 87 12.33 -7.37 -3.82
CA LEU A 87 12.36 -6.71 -5.14
C LEU A 87 11.47 -5.45 -5.25
N PRO A 88 10.24 -5.42 -4.72
CA PRO A 88 9.42 -4.21 -4.68
C PRO A 88 10.09 -3.01 -4.02
N LEU A 89 10.97 -3.24 -3.04
CA LEU A 89 11.70 -2.17 -2.34
C LEU A 89 12.73 -1.49 -3.24
N LEU A 90 13.26 -2.18 -4.27
CA LEU A 90 14.16 -1.58 -5.26
C LEU A 90 13.49 -0.44 -6.03
N PHE A 91 12.15 -0.43 -6.10
CA PHE A 91 11.39 0.66 -6.70
C PHE A 91 11.16 1.85 -5.77
N ALA A 92 11.41 1.74 -4.47
CA ALA A 92 11.20 2.82 -3.51
C ALA A 92 11.93 4.13 -3.90
N PRO A 93 13.21 4.12 -4.33
CA PRO A 93 13.88 5.34 -4.80
C PRO A 93 13.23 5.95 -6.04
N PHE A 94 12.65 5.14 -6.91
CA PHE A 94 11.97 5.60 -8.13
C PHE A 94 10.64 6.29 -7.86
N ARG A 95 10.05 6.14 -6.66
CA ARG A 95 8.83 6.87 -6.26
C ARG A 95 9.02 8.37 -6.36
N THR A 96 10.17 8.87 -5.94
CA THR A 96 10.51 10.30 -6.03
C THR A 96 10.54 10.77 -7.48
N LEU A 97 11.10 9.96 -8.37
CA LEU A 97 11.11 10.25 -9.82
C LEU A 97 9.71 10.17 -10.43
N VAL A 98 8.90 9.18 -10.04
CA VAL A 98 7.50 9.05 -10.49
C VAL A 98 6.68 10.24 -10.00
N GLY A 99 6.82 10.64 -8.74
CA GLY A 99 6.19 11.83 -8.17
C GLY A 99 6.54 13.07 -9.00
N PHE A 100 7.82 13.35 -9.15
CA PHE A 100 8.31 14.50 -9.91
C PHE A 100 7.84 14.50 -11.38
N ARG A 101 7.96 13.35 -12.08
CA ARG A 101 7.51 13.24 -13.47
C ARG A 101 6.01 13.42 -13.61
N SER A 102 5.23 12.85 -12.68
CA SER A 102 3.78 13.00 -12.69
C SER A 102 3.33 14.43 -12.34
N ASP A 103 4.13 15.20 -11.58
CA ASP A 103 3.88 16.63 -11.33
C ASP A 103 3.96 17.47 -12.59
N HIS A 104 4.90 17.15 -13.49
CA HIS A 104 5.20 17.91 -14.71
C HIS A 104 4.66 17.25 -15.99
N HIS A 105 3.91 16.13 -15.84
CA HIS A 105 3.40 15.39 -17.00
C HIS A 105 2.36 16.20 -17.79
N ARG A 106 2.54 16.22 -19.10
CA ARG A 106 1.62 16.84 -20.06
C ARG A 106 1.19 15.79 -21.08
N SER A 107 -0.03 15.28 -20.92
CA SER A 107 -0.58 14.31 -21.86
C SER A 107 -1.42 15.00 -22.94
N HIS A 108 -1.49 14.40 -24.11
CA HIS A 108 -2.39 14.83 -25.18
C HIS A 108 -3.87 14.83 -24.76
N LEU A 109 -4.23 14.00 -23.77
CA LEU A 109 -5.58 13.90 -23.20
C LEU A 109 -5.86 14.95 -22.12
N GLY A 110 -4.84 15.73 -21.70
CA GLY A 110 -4.96 16.75 -20.66
C GLY A 110 -4.98 16.19 -19.23
N TRP A 111 -4.67 14.91 -19.03
CA TRP A 111 -4.50 14.30 -17.71
C TRP A 111 -3.04 14.36 -17.27
N ARG A 112 -2.80 14.51 -15.97
CA ARG A 112 -1.47 14.58 -15.36
C ARG A 112 -1.13 13.32 -14.55
N ARG A 113 -2.00 12.92 -13.64
CA ARG A 113 -1.80 11.81 -12.70
C ARG A 113 -2.38 10.47 -13.16
N VAL A 114 -3.57 10.52 -13.75
CA VAL A 114 -4.31 9.33 -14.20
C VAL A 114 -3.48 8.39 -15.08
N PRO A 115 -2.65 8.85 -16.05
CA PRO A 115 -1.83 7.95 -16.86
C PRO A 115 -0.84 7.11 -16.03
N TYR A 116 -0.26 7.69 -14.96
CA TYR A 116 0.67 6.96 -14.07
C TYR A 116 -0.04 5.93 -13.20
N ILE A 117 -1.22 6.30 -12.65
CA ILE A 117 -2.01 5.35 -11.86
C ILE A 117 -2.45 4.18 -12.75
N TRP A 118 -2.85 4.47 -13.99
CA TRP A 118 -3.23 3.43 -14.94
C TRP A 118 -2.06 2.53 -15.34
N LEU A 119 -0.88 3.10 -15.62
CA LEU A 119 0.33 2.34 -15.86
C LEU A 119 0.65 1.42 -14.67
N GLY A 120 0.62 1.96 -13.46
CA GLY A 120 0.85 1.17 -12.25
C GLY A 120 -0.17 0.06 -12.07
N THR A 121 -1.44 0.31 -12.40
CA THR A 121 -2.50 -0.72 -12.39
C THR A 121 -2.22 -1.84 -13.38
N MET A 122 -1.77 -1.51 -14.59
CA MET A 122 -1.42 -2.52 -15.61
C MET A 122 -0.21 -3.35 -15.21
N LEU A 123 0.80 -2.74 -14.58
CA LEU A 123 1.96 -3.45 -14.06
C LEU A 123 1.57 -4.42 -12.94
N GLN A 124 0.72 -3.98 -11.97
CA GLN A 124 0.20 -4.85 -10.92
C GLN A 124 -0.59 -6.03 -11.50
N PHE A 125 -1.52 -5.74 -12.41
CA PHE A 125 -2.33 -6.77 -13.06
C PHE A 125 -1.47 -7.78 -13.80
N GLY A 126 -0.54 -7.32 -14.65
CA GLY A 126 0.35 -8.20 -15.41
C GLY A 126 1.21 -9.08 -14.51
N GLY A 127 1.80 -8.49 -13.45
CA GLY A 127 2.59 -9.24 -12.48
C GLY A 127 1.76 -10.30 -11.74
N LEU A 128 0.56 -9.94 -11.24
CA LEU A 128 -0.34 -10.89 -10.57
C LEU A 128 -0.86 -11.98 -11.52
N ALA A 129 -1.12 -11.65 -12.78
CA ALA A 129 -1.61 -12.62 -13.76
C ALA A 129 -0.60 -13.73 -14.07
N ILE A 130 0.70 -13.40 -14.17
CA ILE A 130 1.76 -14.39 -14.44
C ILE A 130 2.27 -15.08 -13.17
N MET A 131 2.10 -14.47 -12.00
CA MET A 131 2.71 -14.89 -10.73
C MET A 131 2.45 -16.34 -10.36
N PRO A 132 1.21 -16.89 -10.33
CA PRO A 132 1.00 -18.26 -9.89
C PRO A 132 1.75 -19.27 -10.77
N PHE A 133 1.76 -19.07 -12.07
CA PHE A 133 2.48 -19.96 -13.01
C PHE A 133 4.00 -19.87 -12.81
N ALA A 134 4.53 -18.68 -12.62
CA ALA A 134 5.95 -18.47 -12.32
C ALA A 134 6.38 -19.17 -11.02
N LEU A 135 5.52 -19.16 -9.99
CA LEU A 135 5.79 -19.84 -8.72
C LEU A 135 5.77 -21.35 -8.84
N PHE A 136 4.88 -21.94 -9.64
CA PHE A 136 4.88 -23.38 -9.89
C PHE A 136 6.12 -23.84 -10.70
N ILE A 137 6.53 -23.05 -11.70
CA ILE A 137 7.79 -23.33 -12.40
C ILE A 137 8.98 -23.25 -11.44
N LEU A 138 9.00 -22.26 -10.55
CA LEU A 138 10.04 -22.09 -9.53
C LEU A 138 10.09 -23.28 -8.56
N ALA A 139 8.93 -23.83 -8.18
CA ALA A 139 8.81 -24.99 -7.31
C ALA A 139 9.17 -26.34 -8.01
N GLY A 140 9.40 -26.32 -9.32
CA GLY A 140 9.69 -27.50 -10.12
C GLY A 140 8.46 -28.24 -10.65
N ASP A 141 7.26 -27.74 -10.40
CA ASP A 141 6.00 -28.25 -10.94
C ASP A 141 5.78 -27.70 -12.37
N THR A 142 6.50 -28.30 -13.32
CA THR A 142 6.52 -27.83 -14.71
C THR A 142 6.84 -28.98 -15.67
N THR A 143 6.34 -28.86 -16.90
CA THR A 143 6.70 -29.74 -18.03
C THR A 143 8.00 -29.33 -18.72
N LEU A 144 8.64 -28.25 -18.28
CA LEU A 144 9.89 -27.75 -18.86
C LEU A 144 11.06 -28.70 -18.49
N PRO A 145 12.05 -28.91 -19.40
CA PRO A 145 13.28 -29.61 -19.05
C PRO A 145 13.96 -28.96 -17.83
N ALA A 146 14.50 -29.81 -16.92
CA ALA A 146 15.07 -29.35 -15.65
C ALA A 146 16.04 -28.16 -15.77
N PRO A 147 17.01 -28.10 -16.70
CA PRO A 147 17.92 -26.97 -16.83
C PRO A 147 17.20 -25.67 -17.24
N LEU A 148 16.12 -25.76 -18.02
CA LEU A 148 15.34 -24.62 -18.46
C LEU A 148 14.44 -24.12 -17.31
N GLY A 149 13.77 -25.03 -16.59
CA GLY A 149 12.93 -24.71 -15.43
C GLY A 149 13.72 -24.00 -14.33
N ALA A 150 14.94 -24.44 -14.06
CA ALA A 150 15.84 -23.84 -13.07
C ALA A 150 16.22 -22.37 -13.37
N VAL A 151 16.17 -21.95 -14.65
CA VAL A 151 16.44 -20.57 -15.05
C VAL A 151 15.15 -19.77 -15.19
N VAL A 152 14.15 -20.34 -15.87
CA VAL A 152 12.88 -19.65 -16.17
C VAL A 152 12.07 -19.37 -14.89
N GLY A 153 12.03 -20.33 -13.95
CA GLY A 153 11.27 -20.16 -12.70
C GLY A 153 11.67 -18.93 -11.90
N PRO A 154 12.95 -18.82 -11.48
CA PRO A 154 13.41 -17.63 -10.74
C PRO A 154 13.26 -16.31 -11.50
N LEU A 155 13.52 -16.31 -12.82
CA LEU A 155 13.39 -15.09 -13.62
C LEU A 155 11.93 -14.66 -13.76
N ALA A 156 11.01 -15.60 -14.02
CA ALA A 156 9.59 -15.32 -14.15
C ALA A 156 8.97 -14.85 -12.80
N ALA A 157 9.33 -15.54 -11.70
CA ALA A 157 8.89 -15.15 -10.36
C ALA A 157 9.44 -13.77 -9.98
N GLY A 158 10.74 -13.54 -10.17
CA GLY A 158 11.36 -12.24 -9.93
C GLY A 158 10.71 -11.12 -10.75
N LEU A 159 10.44 -11.35 -12.03
CA LEU A 159 9.73 -10.40 -12.89
C LEU A 159 8.30 -10.13 -12.37
N ALA A 160 7.57 -11.16 -11.96
CA ALA A 160 6.22 -11.01 -11.42
C ALA A 160 6.22 -10.12 -10.17
N PHE A 161 7.10 -10.39 -9.18
CA PHE A 161 7.26 -9.58 -7.97
C PHE A 161 7.67 -8.14 -8.31
N LEU A 162 8.61 -7.97 -9.24
CA LEU A 162 9.08 -6.66 -9.67
C LEU A 162 7.95 -5.84 -10.32
N LEU A 163 7.16 -6.45 -11.20
CA LEU A 163 6.02 -5.79 -11.88
C LEU A 163 4.95 -5.38 -10.87
N VAL A 164 4.58 -6.27 -9.94
CA VAL A 164 3.60 -5.91 -8.90
C VAL A 164 4.13 -4.79 -8.03
N GLY A 165 5.38 -4.88 -7.57
CA GLY A 165 6.01 -3.86 -6.75
C GLY A 165 6.11 -2.51 -7.45
N ALA A 166 6.61 -2.47 -8.68
CA ALA A 166 6.67 -1.26 -9.51
C ALA A 166 5.29 -0.64 -9.71
N GLY A 167 4.30 -1.48 -9.98
CA GLY A 167 2.91 -1.08 -10.14
C GLY A 167 2.32 -0.48 -8.87
N MET A 168 2.51 -1.12 -7.71
CA MET A 168 2.09 -0.63 -6.40
C MET A 168 2.68 0.75 -6.10
N GLN A 169 4.00 0.87 -6.20
CA GLN A 169 4.72 2.11 -5.90
C GLN A 169 4.29 3.26 -6.83
N THR A 170 4.09 2.97 -8.12
CA THR A 170 3.66 3.96 -9.11
C THR A 170 2.21 4.41 -8.84
N THR A 171 1.29 3.45 -8.63
CA THR A 171 -0.12 3.74 -8.33
C THR A 171 -0.25 4.53 -7.04
N GLN A 172 0.46 4.13 -5.97
CA GLN A 172 0.40 4.78 -4.67
C GLN A 172 0.93 6.21 -4.75
N THR A 173 2.10 6.43 -5.37
CA THR A 173 2.71 7.76 -5.46
C THR A 173 1.85 8.72 -6.27
N ALA A 174 1.41 8.33 -7.46
CA ALA A 174 0.58 9.17 -8.31
C ALA A 174 -0.84 9.35 -7.73
N GLY A 175 -1.39 8.34 -7.08
CA GLY A 175 -2.71 8.38 -6.44
C GLY A 175 -2.75 9.29 -5.23
N LEU A 176 -1.74 9.23 -4.34
CA LEU A 176 -1.61 10.17 -3.22
C LEU A 176 -1.44 11.61 -3.72
N ALA A 177 -0.63 11.81 -4.76
CA ALA A 177 -0.46 13.11 -5.37
C ALA A 177 -1.77 13.63 -6.00
N LEU A 178 -2.56 12.77 -6.65
CA LEU A 178 -3.88 13.14 -7.15
C LEU A 178 -4.83 13.52 -6.01
N ALA A 179 -4.85 12.75 -4.93
CA ALA A 179 -5.68 13.04 -3.76
C ALA A 179 -5.34 14.39 -3.12
N THR A 180 -4.06 14.70 -2.99
CA THR A 180 -3.59 16.01 -2.47
C THR A 180 -3.85 17.18 -3.43
N ASP A 181 -3.79 16.95 -4.75
CA ASP A 181 -4.12 17.95 -5.77
C ASP A 181 -5.61 18.34 -5.77
N LEU A 182 -6.49 17.38 -5.45
CA LEU A 182 -7.95 17.57 -5.40
C LEU A 182 -8.43 18.13 -4.07
N ALA A 183 -7.63 18.01 -3.02
CA ALA A 183 -7.98 18.46 -1.66
C ALA A 183 -7.62 19.93 -1.43
N ASP A 184 -8.51 20.63 -0.71
CA ASP A 184 -8.20 21.96 -0.19
C ASP A 184 -6.99 21.89 0.76
N GLU A 185 -6.18 22.93 0.83
CA GLU A 185 -4.90 22.96 1.55
C GLU A 185 -5.02 22.49 3.00
N GLU A 186 -6.07 22.95 3.69
CA GLU A 186 -6.36 22.60 5.09
C GLU A 186 -6.83 21.15 5.27
N ALA A 187 -7.44 20.55 4.24
CA ALA A 187 -7.95 19.19 4.26
C ALA A 187 -6.90 18.13 3.85
N ARG A 188 -5.80 18.52 3.20
CA ARG A 188 -4.76 17.59 2.68
C ARG A 188 -4.29 16.56 3.69
N PRO A 189 -3.91 16.92 4.94
CA PRO A 189 -3.46 15.92 5.91
C PRO A 189 -4.52 14.86 6.22
N ARG A 190 -5.80 15.28 6.30
CA ARG A 190 -6.92 14.35 6.57
C ARG A 190 -7.23 13.45 5.39
N VAL A 191 -7.14 13.99 4.17
CA VAL A 191 -7.28 13.21 2.93
C VAL A 191 -6.20 12.14 2.84
N VAL A 192 -4.94 12.49 3.09
CA VAL A 192 -3.82 11.53 3.08
C VAL A 192 -3.98 10.50 4.20
N ALA A 193 -4.40 10.91 5.40
CA ALA A 193 -4.69 9.97 6.48
C ALA A 193 -5.78 8.96 6.09
N LEU A 194 -6.87 9.42 5.46
CA LEU A 194 -7.91 8.53 4.94
C LEU A 194 -7.36 7.55 3.90
N MET A 195 -6.47 8.00 3.00
CA MET A 195 -5.83 7.12 2.02
C MET A 195 -5.08 5.97 2.70
N TYR A 196 -4.28 6.27 3.75
CA TYR A 196 -3.56 5.23 4.49
C TYR A 196 -4.47 4.33 5.33
N VAL A 197 -5.53 4.88 5.92
CA VAL A 197 -6.56 4.05 6.58
C VAL A 197 -7.18 3.08 5.59
N THR A 198 -7.51 3.53 4.38
CA THR A 198 -8.08 2.64 3.33
C THR A 198 -7.06 1.57 2.90
N LEU A 199 -5.77 1.89 2.84
CA LEU A 199 -4.71 0.91 2.60
C LEU A 199 -4.72 -0.19 3.68
N LEU A 200 -4.72 0.20 4.96
CA LEU A 200 -4.73 -0.73 6.08
C LEU A 200 -6.02 -1.55 6.11
N VAL A 201 -7.18 -0.95 5.81
CA VAL A 201 -8.44 -1.68 5.62
C VAL A 201 -8.31 -2.70 4.49
N GLY A 202 -7.66 -2.33 3.39
CA GLY A 202 -7.34 -3.25 2.29
C GLY A 202 -6.47 -4.42 2.74
N MET A 203 -5.43 -4.16 3.54
CA MET A 203 -4.57 -5.22 4.10
C MET A 203 -5.35 -6.16 5.03
N VAL A 204 -6.10 -5.60 5.99
CA VAL A 204 -6.91 -6.40 6.93
C VAL A 204 -7.94 -7.23 6.19
N GLY A 205 -8.76 -6.58 5.35
CA GLY A 205 -9.83 -7.24 4.61
C GLY A 205 -9.30 -8.34 3.69
N SER A 206 -8.23 -8.06 2.94
CA SER A 206 -7.61 -9.04 2.05
C SER A 206 -6.93 -10.17 2.82
N GLY A 207 -6.24 -9.87 3.92
CA GLY A 207 -5.65 -10.90 4.78
C GLY A 207 -6.69 -11.89 5.32
N LEU A 208 -7.85 -11.39 5.76
CA LEU A 208 -8.96 -12.24 6.22
C LEU A 208 -9.58 -13.04 5.06
N VAL A 209 -9.78 -12.42 3.91
CA VAL A 209 -10.34 -13.10 2.73
C VAL A 209 -9.38 -14.19 2.23
N PHE A 210 -8.08 -13.91 2.14
CA PHE A 210 -7.08 -14.88 1.72
C PHE A 210 -6.95 -16.02 2.74
N SER A 211 -6.98 -15.71 4.05
CA SER A 211 -6.99 -16.71 5.11
C SER A 211 -8.16 -17.67 4.97
N TRP A 212 -9.35 -17.16 4.66
CA TRP A 212 -10.55 -17.97 4.46
C TRP A 212 -10.50 -18.78 3.16
N LEU A 213 -10.10 -18.17 2.03
CA LEU A 213 -10.04 -18.84 0.73
C LEU A 213 -8.96 -19.92 0.67
N LEU A 214 -7.86 -19.75 1.40
CA LEU A 214 -6.72 -20.67 1.45
C LEU A 214 -6.69 -21.55 2.71
N ALA A 215 -7.80 -21.63 3.45
CA ALA A 215 -7.92 -22.50 4.63
C ALA A 215 -7.59 -23.96 4.29
N ASP A 216 -8.16 -24.45 3.19
CA ASP A 216 -7.78 -25.73 2.57
C ASP A 216 -6.90 -25.44 1.35
N PHE A 217 -5.60 -25.36 1.53
CA PHE A 217 -4.68 -25.03 0.46
C PHE A 217 -4.71 -26.07 -0.67
N THR A 218 -4.85 -25.58 -1.90
CA THR A 218 -4.61 -26.33 -3.13
C THR A 218 -3.94 -25.43 -4.18
N PRO A 219 -3.09 -25.96 -5.08
CA PRO A 219 -2.50 -25.20 -6.17
C PRO A 219 -3.56 -24.43 -7.00
N THR A 220 -4.67 -25.05 -7.29
CA THR A 220 -5.78 -24.42 -8.04
C THR A 220 -6.39 -23.24 -7.29
N ARG A 221 -6.58 -23.36 -5.97
CA ARG A 221 -7.08 -22.25 -5.15
C ARG A 221 -6.09 -21.08 -5.11
N LEU A 222 -4.78 -21.37 -5.06
CA LEU A 222 -3.76 -20.31 -5.12
C LEU A 222 -3.87 -19.52 -6.44
N ILE A 223 -3.99 -20.23 -7.59
CA ILE A 223 -4.20 -19.58 -8.89
C ILE A 223 -5.44 -18.70 -8.86
N GLN A 224 -6.57 -19.22 -8.39
CA GLN A 224 -7.84 -18.50 -8.32
C GLN A 224 -7.75 -17.24 -7.46
N VAL A 225 -7.08 -17.32 -6.30
CA VAL A 225 -6.91 -16.20 -5.37
C VAL A 225 -6.04 -15.12 -5.98
N VAL A 226 -4.88 -15.47 -6.54
CA VAL A 226 -3.94 -14.49 -7.10
C VAL A 226 -4.50 -13.85 -8.37
N GLN A 227 -5.11 -14.61 -9.27
CA GLN A 227 -5.76 -14.05 -10.46
C GLN A 227 -7.04 -13.29 -10.14
N GLY A 228 -7.80 -13.72 -9.13
CA GLY A 228 -8.91 -12.97 -8.60
C GLY A 228 -8.47 -11.59 -8.06
N ALA A 229 -7.36 -11.54 -7.34
CA ALA A 229 -6.75 -10.29 -6.90
C ALA A 229 -6.32 -9.40 -8.09
N ALA A 230 -5.81 -9.98 -9.18
CA ALA A 230 -5.49 -9.24 -10.40
C ALA A 230 -6.74 -8.58 -11.02
N VAL A 231 -7.84 -9.31 -11.13
CA VAL A 231 -9.12 -8.77 -11.64
C VAL A 231 -9.65 -7.67 -10.72
N VAL A 232 -9.64 -7.89 -9.40
CA VAL A 232 -10.06 -6.89 -8.41
C VAL A 232 -9.20 -5.61 -8.53
N THR A 233 -7.90 -5.74 -8.79
CA THR A 233 -6.98 -4.61 -9.02
C THR A 233 -7.46 -3.72 -10.16
N ILE A 234 -7.78 -4.29 -11.33
CA ILE A 234 -8.29 -3.50 -12.47
C ILE A 234 -9.63 -2.86 -12.14
N VAL A 235 -10.57 -3.66 -11.64
CA VAL A 235 -11.95 -3.20 -11.41
C VAL A 235 -11.98 -2.05 -10.41
N LEU A 236 -11.31 -2.20 -9.26
CA LEU A 236 -11.30 -1.17 -8.22
C LEU A 236 -10.56 0.10 -8.67
N ASN A 237 -9.43 -0.04 -9.37
CA ASN A 237 -8.70 1.12 -9.87
C ASN A 237 -9.46 1.84 -11.00
N LEU A 238 -10.19 1.12 -11.86
CA LEU A 238 -11.07 1.72 -12.85
C LEU A 238 -12.17 2.55 -12.17
N VAL A 239 -12.81 2.00 -11.14
CA VAL A 239 -13.82 2.71 -10.33
C VAL A 239 -13.19 3.91 -9.61
N ALA A 240 -12.01 3.72 -9.01
CA ALA A 240 -11.29 4.78 -8.29
C ALA A 240 -11.00 5.98 -9.19
N LEU A 241 -10.55 5.75 -10.43
CA LEU A 241 -10.15 6.80 -11.36
C LEU A 241 -11.31 7.45 -12.12
N TRP A 242 -12.50 6.87 -12.05
CA TRP A 242 -13.64 7.33 -12.85
C TRP A 242 -14.00 8.79 -12.57
N LYS A 243 -13.77 9.68 -13.57
CA LYS A 243 -14.05 11.12 -13.49
C LYS A 243 -13.42 11.83 -12.28
N GLN A 244 -12.20 11.43 -11.89
CA GLN A 244 -11.49 12.08 -10.78
C GLN A 244 -10.70 13.31 -11.24
N GLU A 245 -9.88 13.18 -12.28
CA GLU A 245 -9.06 14.27 -12.79
C GLU A 245 -9.77 14.98 -13.96
N ALA A 246 -9.95 16.30 -13.86
CA ALA A 246 -10.48 17.10 -14.95
C ALA A 246 -9.47 17.17 -16.10
N ARG A 247 -9.97 17.13 -17.34
CA ARG A 247 -9.14 17.33 -18.53
C ARG A 247 -8.83 18.81 -18.68
N ASP A 248 -7.56 19.16 -18.72
CA ASP A 248 -7.10 20.52 -18.95
C ASP A 248 -6.35 20.62 -20.30
N ALA A 249 -7.01 21.23 -21.27
CA ALA A 249 -6.44 21.43 -22.60
C ALA A 249 -5.23 22.38 -22.60
N GLY A 250 -5.11 23.28 -21.61
CA GLY A 250 -3.98 24.19 -21.42
C GLY A 250 -2.69 23.48 -20.99
N ARG A 251 -2.79 22.24 -20.50
CA ARG A 251 -1.65 21.40 -20.08
C ARG A 251 -1.01 20.61 -21.23
N ARG A 252 -1.36 20.88 -22.48
CA ARG A 252 -0.71 20.24 -23.62
C ARG A 252 0.77 20.63 -23.70
N PRO A 253 1.64 19.72 -24.17
CA PRO A 253 3.05 20.05 -24.38
C PRO A 253 3.19 21.28 -25.26
N ARG A 254 3.93 22.30 -24.81
CA ARG A 254 4.28 23.46 -25.64
C ARG A 254 5.67 23.25 -26.24
N ALA A 255 5.81 23.50 -27.53
CA ALA A 255 7.10 23.44 -28.19
C ALA A 255 8.08 24.44 -27.50
N GLY A 256 9.28 23.97 -27.14
CA GLY A 256 10.33 24.82 -26.55
C GLY A 256 10.28 24.97 -25.02
N GLU A 257 9.32 24.37 -24.33
CA GLU A 257 9.27 24.45 -22.86
C GLU A 257 10.23 23.46 -22.21
N VAL A 258 11.21 23.95 -21.46
CA VAL A 258 12.20 23.13 -20.76
C VAL A 258 11.58 22.59 -19.47
N ALA A 259 11.41 21.26 -19.39
CA ALA A 259 10.97 20.62 -18.15
C ALA A 259 11.99 20.82 -17.03
N PRO A 260 11.55 21.07 -15.77
CA PRO A 260 12.47 21.16 -14.64
C PRO A 260 13.31 19.89 -14.50
N ARG A 261 14.59 20.07 -14.16
CA ARG A 261 15.51 18.93 -13.98
C ARG A 261 15.36 18.36 -12.56
N PHE A 262 14.99 17.09 -12.46
CA PHE A 262 14.87 16.38 -11.18
C PHE A 262 16.13 16.52 -10.31
N GLY A 263 17.33 16.38 -10.89
CA GLY A 263 18.58 16.49 -10.14
C GLY A 263 18.75 17.82 -9.41
N ALA A 264 18.37 18.94 -10.04
CA ALA A 264 18.48 20.26 -9.41
C ALA A 264 17.50 20.39 -8.22
N ALA A 265 16.26 19.93 -8.37
CA ALA A 265 15.26 19.92 -7.31
C ALA A 265 15.70 19.02 -6.13
N TRP A 266 16.22 17.82 -6.44
CA TRP A 266 16.75 16.89 -5.46
C TRP A 266 17.95 17.45 -4.69
N HIS A 267 18.93 18.04 -5.39
CA HIS A 267 20.07 18.68 -4.73
C HIS A 267 19.66 19.82 -3.82
N SER A 268 18.70 20.64 -4.22
CA SER A 268 18.15 21.71 -3.37
C SER A 268 17.51 21.14 -2.10
N PHE A 269 16.74 20.04 -2.24
CA PHE A 269 16.05 19.40 -1.13
C PHE A 269 17.02 18.78 -0.10
N ILE A 270 18.02 18.02 -0.56
CA ILE A 270 19.00 17.38 0.33
C ILE A 270 20.07 18.36 0.88
N ALA A 271 20.21 19.55 0.30
CA ALA A 271 21.07 20.59 0.85
C ALA A 271 20.55 21.12 2.21
N ASP A 272 19.23 21.09 2.43
CA ASP A 272 18.65 21.45 3.72
C ASP A 272 19.02 20.41 4.79
N ARG A 273 19.68 20.87 5.86
CA ARG A 273 20.12 20.05 6.99
C ARG A 273 18.93 19.38 7.70
N ARG A 274 17.78 20.07 7.79
CA ARG A 274 16.57 19.57 8.43
C ARG A 274 15.94 18.43 7.61
N ALA A 275 15.79 18.62 6.29
CA ALA A 275 15.31 17.61 5.38
C ALA A 275 16.20 16.35 5.39
N ARG A 276 17.51 16.52 5.36
CA ARG A 276 18.48 15.42 5.41
C ARG A 276 18.41 14.62 6.70
N ARG A 277 18.32 15.27 7.87
CA ARG A 277 18.14 14.60 9.16
C ARG A 277 16.81 13.85 9.22
N PHE A 278 15.77 14.45 8.71
CA PHE A 278 14.44 13.84 8.61
C PHE A 278 14.48 12.57 7.75
N LEU A 279 15.09 12.61 6.56
CA LEU A 279 15.24 11.44 5.69
C LEU A 279 16.00 10.28 6.38
N TRP A 280 17.08 10.59 7.11
CA TRP A 280 17.78 9.56 7.89
C TRP A 280 16.90 8.96 8.97
N ALA A 281 16.14 9.77 9.72
CA ALA A 281 15.26 9.28 10.76
C ALA A 281 14.14 8.40 10.18
N VAL A 282 13.51 8.83 9.06
CA VAL A 282 12.50 8.04 8.35
C VAL A 282 13.09 6.75 7.81
N GLY A 283 14.24 6.82 7.13
CA GLY A 283 14.88 5.64 6.54
C GLY A 283 15.26 4.59 7.59
N LEU A 284 15.90 4.98 8.69
CA LEU A 284 16.28 4.06 9.76
C LEU A 284 15.05 3.49 10.48
N GLY A 285 14.06 4.33 10.78
CA GLY A 285 12.84 3.86 11.47
C GLY A 285 12.00 2.93 10.58
N THR A 286 11.85 3.27 9.30
CA THR A 286 11.16 2.39 8.33
C THR A 286 11.90 1.06 8.20
N ALA A 287 13.23 1.08 8.02
CA ALA A 287 14.03 -0.14 7.95
C ALA A 287 13.84 -1.02 9.20
N ALA A 288 13.85 -0.42 10.41
CA ALA A 288 13.62 -1.15 11.64
C ALA A 288 12.24 -1.81 11.71
N PHE A 289 11.18 -1.13 11.25
CA PHE A 289 9.83 -1.70 11.26
C PHE A 289 9.57 -2.71 10.14
N THR A 290 10.21 -2.57 8.97
CA THR A 290 9.97 -3.48 7.82
C THR A 290 10.87 -4.72 7.83
N MET A 291 11.98 -4.73 8.59
CA MET A 291 12.87 -5.90 8.64
C MET A 291 12.16 -7.18 9.10
N GLN A 292 11.08 -7.08 9.88
CA GLN A 292 10.29 -8.23 10.33
C GLN A 292 9.33 -8.77 9.27
N ASP A 293 8.97 -7.99 8.23
CA ASP A 293 7.93 -8.34 7.26
C ASP A 293 8.23 -9.67 6.55
N ILE A 294 9.50 -9.98 6.32
CA ILE A 294 9.93 -11.21 5.65
C ILE A 294 9.94 -12.40 6.61
N VAL A 295 10.22 -12.17 7.90
CA VAL A 295 10.51 -13.23 8.88
C VAL A 295 9.29 -13.62 9.72
N LEU A 296 8.38 -12.67 9.98
CA LEU A 296 7.32 -12.84 10.99
C LEU A 296 6.39 -14.04 10.70
N GLU A 297 5.87 -14.15 9.48
CA GLU A 297 4.94 -15.23 9.14
C GLU A 297 5.61 -16.61 9.01
N PRO A 298 6.77 -16.75 8.34
CA PRO A 298 7.53 -18.00 8.34
C PRO A 298 7.92 -18.45 9.75
N TYR A 299 8.39 -17.53 10.61
CA TYR A 299 8.74 -17.82 11.99
C TYR A 299 7.54 -18.37 12.79
N GLY A 300 6.36 -17.77 12.59
CA GLY A 300 5.12 -18.28 13.20
C GLY A 300 4.76 -19.69 12.69
N GLY A 301 5.02 -19.98 11.42
CA GLY A 301 4.76 -21.31 10.84
C GLY A 301 5.78 -22.37 11.23
N GLU A 302 7.08 -22.09 11.13
CA GLU A 302 8.15 -23.06 11.34
C GLU A 302 8.49 -23.26 12.82
N ILE A 303 8.52 -22.21 13.61
CA ILE A 303 8.98 -22.27 15.01
C ILE A 303 7.83 -22.45 16.00
N LEU A 304 6.72 -21.73 15.79
CA LEU A 304 5.55 -21.81 16.68
C LEU A 304 4.46 -22.78 16.15
N HIS A 305 4.71 -23.44 15.01
CA HIS A 305 3.81 -24.41 14.38
C HIS A 305 2.39 -23.90 14.16
N LEU A 306 2.25 -22.61 13.86
CA LEU A 306 0.96 -22.00 13.60
C LEU A 306 0.43 -22.40 12.21
N SER A 307 -0.87 -22.64 12.11
CA SER A 307 -1.53 -22.94 10.82
C SER A 307 -1.46 -21.76 9.85
N VAL A 308 -1.72 -22.01 8.54
CA VAL A 308 -1.76 -20.96 7.51
C VAL A 308 -2.74 -19.84 7.88
N GLY A 309 -3.93 -20.21 8.32
CA GLY A 309 -4.92 -19.24 8.75
C GLY A 309 -4.44 -18.39 9.94
N ALA A 310 -3.76 -19.01 10.91
CA ALA A 310 -3.23 -18.31 12.09
C ALA A 310 -2.09 -17.35 11.73
N THR A 311 -1.21 -17.71 10.79
CA THR A 311 -0.13 -16.82 10.32
C THR A 311 -0.66 -15.69 9.43
N SER A 312 -1.60 -15.96 8.53
CA SER A 312 -2.25 -14.91 7.72
C SER A 312 -3.04 -13.92 8.61
N ALA A 313 -3.56 -14.35 9.76
CA ALA A 313 -4.19 -13.47 10.74
C ALA A 313 -3.17 -12.51 11.41
N LEU A 314 -1.86 -12.82 11.41
CA LEU A 314 -0.83 -11.90 11.91
C LEU A 314 -0.76 -10.63 11.09
N THR A 315 -0.86 -10.71 9.77
CA THR A 315 -0.95 -9.54 8.88
C THR A 315 -2.16 -8.68 9.24
N ALA A 316 -3.31 -9.31 9.54
CA ALA A 316 -4.50 -8.57 9.99
C ALA A 316 -4.30 -7.92 11.37
N LEU A 317 -3.61 -8.58 12.32
CA LEU A 317 -3.29 -8.02 13.63
C LEU A 317 -2.33 -6.83 13.52
N LEU A 318 -1.28 -6.97 12.72
CA LEU A 318 -0.30 -5.91 12.44
C LEU A 318 -0.98 -4.68 11.81
N ALA A 319 -1.78 -4.89 10.76
CA ALA A 319 -2.54 -3.82 10.13
C ALA A 319 -3.62 -3.23 11.05
N GLY A 320 -4.27 -4.06 11.88
CA GLY A 320 -5.22 -3.63 12.91
C GLY A 320 -4.58 -2.74 13.97
N GLY A 321 -3.36 -3.09 14.43
CA GLY A 321 -2.53 -2.24 15.28
C GLY A 321 -2.26 -0.88 14.62
N GLY A 322 -1.86 -0.90 13.35
CA GLY A 322 -1.67 0.31 12.54
C GLY A 322 -2.92 1.18 12.44
N LEU A 323 -4.09 0.59 12.20
CA LEU A 323 -5.37 1.32 12.14
C LEU A 323 -5.70 2.03 13.46
N LEU A 324 -5.52 1.34 14.58
CA LEU A 324 -5.72 1.94 15.90
C LEU A 324 -4.72 3.08 16.15
N ALA A 325 -3.46 2.88 15.74
CA ALA A 325 -2.43 3.92 15.84
C ALA A 325 -2.77 5.17 15.03
N PHE A 326 -3.34 5.01 13.83
CA PHE A 326 -3.82 6.15 13.03
C PHE A 326 -4.89 6.94 13.75
N GLY A 327 -5.87 6.25 14.39
CA GLY A 327 -6.90 6.91 15.20
C GLY A 327 -6.33 7.67 16.40
N VAL A 328 -5.36 7.07 17.11
CA VAL A 328 -4.65 7.71 18.23
C VAL A 328 -3.82 8.89 17.75
N ALA A 329 -3.01 8.72 16.68
CA ALA A 329 -2.20 9.78 16.10
C ALA A 329 -3.07 10.97 15.66
N ALA A 330 -4.19 10.72 14.97
CA ALA A 330 -5.11 11.76 14.54
C ALA A 330 -5.63 12.59 15.73
N ARG A 331 -6.01 11.93 16.83
CA ARG A 331 -6.44 12.61 18.07
C ARG A 331 -5.32 13.41 18.74
N LEU A 332 -4.11 12.87 18.79
CA LEU A 332 -2.97 13.56 19.39
C LEU A 332 -2.57 14.81 18.58
N LEU A 333 -2.48 14.65 17.27
CA LEU A 333 -2.14 15.76 16.35
C LEU A 333 -3.22 16.84 16.33
N SER A 334 -4.52 16.48 16.37
CA SER A 334 -5.61 17.45 16.45
C SER A 334 -5.62 18.24 17.77
N ARG A 335 -5.01 17.70 18.83
CA ARG A 335 -4.80 18.38 20.12
C ARG A 335 -3.49 19.18 20.19
N GLY A 336 -2.77 19.32 19.06
CA GLY A 336 -1.55 20.11 18.97
C GLY A 336 -0.27 19.34 19.37
N ALA A 337 -0.31 18.01 19.46
CA ALA A 337 0.91 17.23 19.70
C ALA A 337 1.90 17.41 18.55
N ASN A 338 3.20 17.48 18.89
CA ASN A 338 4.26 17.57 17.91
C ASN A 338 4.37 16.26 17.12
N ALA A 339 4.39 16.34 15.79
CA ALA A 339 4.42 15.19 14.89
C ALA A 339 5.68 14.32 15.08
N GLU A 340 6.83 14.93 15.32
CA GLU A 340 8.10 14.22 15.59
C GLU A 340 8.02 13.42 16.92
N ARG A 341 7.32 13.94 17.95
CA ARG A 341 7.08 13.22 19.21
C ARG A 341 6.15 12.02 19.01
N VAL A 342 5.10 12.15 18.19
CA VAL A 342 4.21 11.03 17.85
C VAL A 342 5.00 9.91 17.17
N ALA A 343 5.90 10.26 16.23
CA ALA A 343 6.80 9.29 15.61
C ALA A 343 7.73 8.61 16.61
N ALA A 344 8.32 9.38 17.53
CA ALA A 344 9.18 8.83 18.58
C ALA A 344 8.43 7.86 19.51
N TRP A 345 7.19 8.17 19.91
CA TRP A 345 6.36 7.23 20.67
C TRP A 345 6.08 5.94 19.90
N GLY A 346 5.90 6.03 18.57
CA GLY A 346 5.79 4.85 17.72
C GLY A 346 7.01 3.94 17.82
N ALA A 347 8.22 4.49 17.74
CA ALA A 347 9.45 3.74 17.92
C ALA A 347 9.56 3.11 19.33
N CYS A 348 9.18 3.87 20.37
CA CYS A 348 9.18 3.37 21.75
C CYS A 348 8.21 2.19 21.97
N VAL A 349 7.06 2.19 21.29
CA VAL A 349 6.09 1.06 21.36
C VAL A 349 6.58 -0.14 20.53
N GLY A 350 7.29 0.11 19.44
CA GLY A 350 7.90 -0.96 18.64
C GLY A 350 8.86 -1.85 19.44
N LEU A 351 9.66 -1.28 20.34
CA LEU A 351 10.63 -2.02 21.15
C LEU A 351 10.02 -3.18 21.96
N PRO A 352 9.00 -2.98 22.83
CA PRO A 352 8.35 -4.09 23.51
C PRO A 352 7.63 -5.03 22.53
N GLY A 353 7.15 -4.55 21.38
CA GLY A 353 6.57 -5.39 20.33
C GLY A 353 7.58 -6.40 19.78
N PHE A 354 8.77 -5.95 19.38
CA PHE A 354 9.84 -6.84 18.94
C PHE A 354 10.32 -7.78 20.05
N SER A 355 10.45 -7.29 21.30
CA SER A 355 10.79 -8.13 22.44
C SER A 355 9.77 -9.24 22.65
N ALA A 356 8.47 -8.94 22.55
CA ALA A 356 7.41 -9.95 22.70
C ALA A 356 7.50 -11.03 21.61
N VAL A 357 7.82 -10.66 20.36
CA VAL A 357 8.04 -11.63 19.28
C VAL A 357 9.25 -12.53 19.57
N ILE A 358 10.36 -11.98 20.01
CA ILE A 358 11.59 -12.72 20.30
C ILE A 358 11.38 -13.71 21.46
N PHE A 359 10.71 -13.28 22.52
CA PHE A 359 10.47 -14.13 23.70
C PHE A 359 9.30 -15.10 23.55
N ALA A 360 8.50 -14.99 22.49
CA ALA A 360 7.34 -15.87 22.27
C ALA A 360 7.73 -17.34 22.11
N ALA A 361 8.81 -17.64 21.38
CA ALA A 361 9.26 -19.03 21.20
C ALA A 361 9.88 -19.64 22.46
N PRO A 362 10.85 -19.00 23.18
CA PRO A 362 11.37 -19.54 24.42
C PRO A 362 10.32 -19.76 25.52
N LEU A 363 9.23 -19.01 25.46
CA LEU A 363 8.11 -19.12 26.41
C LEU A 363 6.96 -19.99 25.91
N GLU A 364 7.08 -20.54 24.68
CA GLU A 364 6.01 -21.31 24.00
C GLU A 364 4.66 -20.58 23.98
N ALA A 365 4.70 -19.25 23.91
CA ALA A 365 3.55 -18.36 24.12
C ALA A 365 3.05 -17.74 22.82
N ALA A 366 2.22 -18.45 22.04
CA ALA A 366 1.63 -17.94 20.81
C ALA A 366 0.83 -16.64 21.00
N TRP A 367 0.24 -16.42 22.18
CA TRP A 367 -0.46 -15.16 22.47
C TRP A 367 0.51 -13.97 22.55
N LEU A 368 1.72 -14.18 23.09
CA LEU A 368 2.76 -13.15 23.19
C LEU A 368 3.26 -12.75 21.78
N PHE A 369 3.38 -13.73 20.89
CA PHE A 369 3.71 -13.51 19.49
C PHE A 369 2.66 -12.62 18.78
N ARG A 370 1.37 -12.94 18.97
CA ARG A 370 0.26 -12.15 18.42
C ARG A 370 0.22 -10.72 18.99
N LEU A 371 0.44 -10.58 20.29
CA LEU A 371 0.55 -9.28 20.95
C LEU A 371 1.73 -8.48 20.39
N GLY A 372 2.88 -9.14 20.20
CA GLY A 372 4.07 -8.53 19.59
C GLY A 372 3.79 -8.01 18.18
N ALA A 373 3.17 -8.81 17.32
CA ALA A 373 2.77 -8.40 15.98
C ALA A 373 1.84 -7.18 16.01
N PHE A 374 0.84 -7.18 16.90
CA PHE A 374 -0.06 -6.03 17.08
C PHE A 374 0.68 -4.76 17.53
N LEU A 375 1.59 -4.87 18.51
CA LEU A 375 2.37 -3.74 19.01
C LEU A 375 3.34 -3.19 17.97
N ILE A 376 3.96 -4.07 17.17
CA ILE A 376 4.80 -3.65 16.03
C ILE A 376 3.97 -2.85 15.05
N GLY A 377 2.78 -3.35 14.66
CA GLY A 377 1.86 -2.63 13.77
C GLY A 377 1.40 -1.28 14.34
N PHE A 378 1.09 -1.25 15.63
CA PHE A 378 0.69 -0.01 16.32
C PHE A 378 1.86 0.99 16.37
N GLY A 379 3.07 0.56 16.69
CA GLY A 379 4.27 1.39 16.69
C GLY A 379 4.59 1.95 15.30
N ALA A 380 4.55 1.08 14.28
CA ALA A 380 4.76 1.45 12.88
C ALA A 380 3.72 2.47 12.41
N GLY A 381 2.45 2.30 12.80
CA GLY A 381 1.37 3.23 12.47
C GLY A 381 1.58 4.63 13.07
N LEU A 382 1.94 4.74 14.36
CA LEU A 382 2.28 6.01 15.01
C LEU A 382 3.49 6.66 14.34
N PHE A 383 4.54 5.87 14.05
CA PHE A 383 5.75 6.34 13.38
C PHE A 383 5.43 6.90 11.98
N SER A 384 4.65 6.16 11.19
CA SER A 384 4.28 6.55 9.83
C SER A 384 3.47 7.84 9.80
N VAL A 385 2.43 7.98 10.64
CA VAL A 385 1.60 9.19 10.70
C VAL A 385 2.40 10.38 11.20
N GLY A 386 3.22 10.18 12.23
CA GLY A 386 4.08 11.23 12.79
C GLY A 386 5.08 11.74 11.76
N THR A 387 5.79 10.84 11.08
CA THR A 387 6.77 11.22 10.05
C THR A 387 6.13 11.81 8.81
N LEU A 388 4.98 11.27 8.36
CA LEU A 388 4.22 11.83 7.25
C LEU A 388 3.78 13.28 7.54
N THR A 389 3.24 13.52 8.73
CA THR A 389 2.82 14.88 9.15
C THR A 389 4.01 15.81 9.26
N ALA A 390 5.15 15.33 9.76
CA ALA A 390 6.38 16.11 9.82
C ALA A 390 6.91 16.43 8.40
N ALA A 391 6.83 15.47 7.45
CA ALA A 391 7.21 15.69 6.05
C ALA A 391 6.40 16.81 5.39
N MET A 392 5.08 16.87 5.65
CA MET A 392 4.22 17.94 5.15
C MET A 392 4.58 19.31 5.71
N GLY A 393 5.15 19.37 6.91
CA GLY A 393 5.58 20.61 7.57
C GLY A 393 7.00 21.07 7.20
N LEU A 394 7.78 20.26 6.47
CA LEU A 394 9.15 20.60 6.09
C LEU A 394 9.27 21.51 4.87
N GLU A 395 8.22 21.60 4.03
CA GLU A 395 8.37 22.08 2.66
C GLU A 395 7.62 23.37 2.35
N ARG A 396 8.27 24.18 1.49
CA ARG A 396 7.64 25.25 0.72
C ARG A 396 6.67 24.64 -0.31
N LYS A 397 5.57 25.34 -0.59
CA LYS A 397 4.41 24.89 -1.42
C LYS A 397 4.76 24.24 -2.79
N GLU A 398 5.98 24.45 -3.29
CA GLU A 398 6.40 24.04 -4.65
C GLU A 398 6.93 22.60 -4.77
N HIS A 399 7.22 21.91 -3.65
CA HIS A 399 7.91 20.62 -3.63
C HIS A 399 7.21 19.52 -2.82
N VAL A 400 5.91 19.66 -2.54
CA VAL A 400 5.16 18.69 -1.72
C VAL A 400 5.22 17.27 -2.32
N GLY A 401 5.16 17.14 -3.65
CA GLY A 401 5.28 15.84 -4.32
C GLY A 401 6.67 15.20 -4.14
N LEU A 402 7.72 16.03 -4.14
CA LEU A 402 9.09 15.57 -3.89
C LEU A 402 9.27 15.08 -2.45
N ALA A 403 8.75 15.84 -1.46
CA ALA A 403 8.83 15.48 -0.05
C ALA A 403 8.05 14.22 0.28
N LEU A 404 6.82 14.10 -0.23
CA LEU A 404 6.00 12.90 -0.08
C LEU A 404 6.60 11.69 -0.80
N GLY A 405 7.18 11.89 -1.99
CA GLY A 405 7.88 10.83 -2.71
C GLY A 405 9.16 10.38 -2.01
N ALA A 406 9.88 11.31 -1.38
CA ALA A 406 11.09 11.01 -0.61
C ALA A 406 10.78 10.35 0.75
N TRP A 407 9.64 10.68 1.35
CA TRP A 407 9.14 10.01 2.56
C TRP A 407 8.69 8.57 2.27
N GLY A 408 7.96 8.33 1.19
CA GLY A 408 7.42 7.01 0.81
C GLY A 408 8.43 6.07 0.19
#